data_3e341b4d82750bd78542b93926a434f7
#
_entry.id   3e341b4d82750bd78542b93926a434f7
#
_cell.length_a   1.000
_cell.length_b   1.000
_cell.length_c   1.000
_cell.angle_alpha   90.00
_cell.angle_beta   90.00
_cell.angle_gamma   90.00
#
_symmetry.space_group_name_H-M   'P 1'
#
loop_
_entity.id
_entity.type
_entity.pdbx_description
1 polymer ?
#
loop_
_entity_poly.entity_id
_entity_poly.type
_entity_poly.pdbx_seq_one_letter_code
_entity_poly.pdbx_strand_id
1 'polypeptide(L)'
;MNDRAKEILDFWFDDMVVEKRFKRDNNFDQVIKNKFKGDHDKAISNEYDDWQDEPLSTLALVILLDQFSRNIYRDDKKAFEFDHKARLIVNDAVYNGYLDKMDEYQRFFMLLPYIHSEEIIDHDRAYKLLDNYLSDHPNYVEIKKFWKEHTLAIKRFHRYPHRNNITVSYTHLTLPTTPYV
;
A
#
# COMPACT_ATOMS: atom_id res chain seq x y z
N MET A 1 -13.88 -12.33 11.83
CA MET A 1 -12.49 -12.19 11.29
C MET A 1 -11.85 -13.57 11.21
N ASN A 2 -11.24 -13.88 10.08
CA ASN A 2 -10.51 -15.12 9.87
C ASN A 2 -9.26 -15.17 10.79
N ASP A 3 -8.93 -16.33 11.38
CA ASP A 3 -7.80 -16.46 12.32
C ASP A 3 -6.45 -16.14 11.67
N ARG A 4 -6.26 -16.53 10.41
CA ARG A 4 -5.02 -16.21 9.68
C ARG A 4 -4.92 -14.71 9.35
N ALA A 5 -6.03 -14.07 9.01
CA ALA A 5 -6.08 -12.61 8.86
C ALA A 5 -5.71 -11.90 10.16
N LYS A 6 -6.19 -12.41 11.30
CA LYS A 6 -5.83 -11.90 12.62
C LYS A 6 -4.32 -11.99 12.88
N GLU A 7 -3.68 -13.13 12.62
CA GLU A 7 -2.24 -13.30 12.78
C GLU A 7 -1.42 -12.30 11.94
N ILE A 8 -1.87 -12.00 10.73
CA ILE A 8 -1.24 -11.01 9.83
C ILE A 8 -1.35 -9.61 10.44
N LEU A 9 -2.53 -9.24 10.93
CA LEU A 9 -2.75 -7.94 11.58
C LEU A 9 -1.99 -7.83 12.89
N ASP A 10 -2.04 -8.85 13.76
CA ASP A 10 -1.29 -8.88 15.01
C ASP A 10 0.21 -8.67 14.75
N PHE A 11 0.77 -9.34 13.74
CA PHE A 11 2.16 -9.12 13.35
C PHE A 11 2.41 -7.70 12.82
N TRP A 12 1.56 -7.22 11.91
CA TRP A 12 1.78 -5.92 11.29
C TRP A 12 1.65 -4.77 12.27
N PHE A 13 0.71 -4.84 13.19
CA PHE A 13 0.43 -3.80 14.18
C PHE A 13 1.18 -3.97 15.51
N ASP A 14 2.05 -4.99 15.64
CA ASP A 14 2.93 -5.17 16.79
C ASP A 14 3.90 -3.97 16.96
N ASP A 15 4.06 -3.47 18.17
CA ASP A 15 4.92 -2.32 18.50
C ASP A 15 6.37 -2.51 18.03
N MET A 16 6.88 -3.74 18.07
CA MET A 16 8.24 -4.07 17.60
C MET A 16 8.40 -3.96 16.08
N VAL A 17 7.30 -3.91 15.35
CA VAL A 17 7.26 -3.82 13.88
C VAL A 17 7.10 -2.38 13.40
N VAL A 18 6.47 -1.51 14.21
CA VAL A 18 6.14 -0.11 13.83
C VAL A 18 7.31 0.63 13.20
N GLU A 19 8.48 0.60 13.85
CA GLU A 19 9.65 1.32 13.36
C GLU A 19 10.27 0.74 12.08
N LYS A 20 9.96 -0.53 11.74
CA LYS A 20 10.54 -1.26 10.60
C LYS A 20 9.72 -1.10 9.32
N ARG A 21 8.42 -0.79 9.45
CA ARG A 21 7.45 -0.77 8.32
C ARG A 21 7.91 0.10 7.14
N PHE A 22 8.51 1.25 7.44
CA PHE A 22 8.89 2.25 6.44
C PHE A 22 10.41 2.37 6.26
N LYS A 23 11.18 1.47 6.86
CA LYS A 23 12.63 1.42 6.72
C LYS A 23 13.05 0.26 5.83
N ARG A 24 14.17 0.43 5.13
CA ARG A 24 14.81 -0.69 4.44
C ARG A 24 15.54 -1.54 5.48
N ASP A 25 15.07 -2.75 5.68
CA ASP A 25 15.64 -3.74 6.60
C ASP A 25 15.54 -5.14 5.97
N ASN A 26 16.66 -5.66 5.49
CA ASN A 26 16.72 -6.95 4.82
C ASN A 26 16.35 -8.12 5.76
N ASN A 27 16.63 -8.01 7.06
CA ASN A 27 16.25 -9.03 8.04
C ASN A 27 14.74 -9.04 8.23
N PHE A 28 14.12 -7.87 8.31
CA PHE A 28 12.68 -7.74 8.40
C PHE A 28 11.98 -8.24 7.13
N ASP A 29 12.52 -7.92 5.95
CA ASP A 29 12.03 -8.45 4.67
C ASP A 29 12.06 -9.99 4.65
N GLN A 30 13.15 -10.58 5.16
CA GLN A 30 13.28 -12.04 5.21
C GLN A 30 12.28 -12.66 6.22
N VAL A 31 12.01 -12.01 7.35
CA VAL A 31 10.98 -12.45 8.30
C VAL A 31 9.61 -12.46 7.64
N ILE A 32 9.21 -11.37 6.95
CA ILE A 32 7.94 -11.30 6.24
C ILE A 32 7.86 -12.37 5.17
N LYS A 33 8.91 -12.53 4.37
CA LYS A 33 8.97 -13.54 3.31
C LYS A 33 8.79 -14.96 3.85
N ASN A 34 9.48 -15.30 4.93
CA ASN A 34 9.40 -16.64 5.51
C ASN A 34 8.03 -16.93 6.14
N LYS A 35 7.40 -15.91 6.77
CA LYS A 35 6.13 -16.10 7.48
C LYS A 35 4.91 -16.02 6.58
N PHE A 36 4.93 -15.14 5.56
CA PHE A 36 3.71 -14.71 4.85
C PHE A 36 3.78 -14.84 3.33
N LYS A 37 4.88 -15.36 2.75
CA LYS A 37 4.96 -15.57 1.28
C LYS A 37 3.85 -16.51 0.77
N GLY A 38 3.54 -17.57 1.53
CA GLY A 38 2.45 -18.48 1.18
C GLY A 38 1.07 -17.82 1.22
N ASP A 39 0.84 -16.93 2.18
CA ASP A 39 -0.41 -16.16 2.26
C ASP A 39 -0.50 -15.13 1.15
N HIS A 40 0.62 -14.47 0.83
CA HIS A 40 0.71 -13.58 -0.31
C HIS A 40 0.38 -14.30 -1.62
N ASP A 41 0.90 -15.51 -1.83
CA ASP A 41 0.60 -16.31 -3.02
C ASP A 41 -0.90 -16.66 -3.11
N LYS A 42 -1.53 -17.01 -1.99
CA LYS A 42 -2.97 -17.24 -1.91
C LYS A 42 -3.78 -15.97 -2.19
N ALA A 43 -3.33 -14.82 -1.66
CA ALA A 43 -3.97 -13.55 -1.93
C ALA A 43 -3.95 -13.17 -3.42
N ILE A 44 -2.84 -13.44 -4.13
CA ILE A 44 -2.75 -13.15 -5.57
C ILE A 44 -3.54 -14.16 -6.42
N SER A 45 -3.69 -15.42 -5.97
CA SER A 45 -4.44 -16.46 -6.66
C SER A 45 -5.94 -16.46 -6.38
N ASN A 46 -6.46 -15.48 -5.66
CA ASN A 46 -7.85 -15.31 -5.26
C ASN A 46 -8.36 -16.34 -4.23
N GLU A 47 -7.47 -17.10 -3.59
CA GLU A 47 -7.86 -18.07 -2.56
C GLU A 47 -8.36 -17.42 -1.26
N TYR A 48 -8.13 -16.11 -1.10
CA TYR A 48 -8.59 -15.31 0.05
C TYR A 48 -9.67 -14.28 -0.33
N ASP A 49 -10.39 -14.49 -1.45
CA ASP A 49 -11.43 -13.55 -1.89
C ASP A 49 -12.57 -13.44 -0.88
N ASP A 50 -12.88 -14.50 -0.11
CA ASP A 50 -13.84 -14.51 0.99
C ASP A 50 -13.45 -13.59 2.16
N TRP A 51 -12.18 -13.18 2.25
CA TRP A 51 -11.75 -12.20 3.25
C TRP A 51 -12.34 -10.80 3.01
N GLN A 52 -12.83 -10.53 1.81
CA GLN A 52 -13.46 -9.26 1.46
C GLN A 52 -14.86 -9.09 2.06
N ASP A 53 -15.43 -10.13 2.66
CA ASP A 53 -16.75 -10.08 3.30
C ASP A 53 -16.72 -9.42 4.69
N GLU A 54 -15.52 -9.08 5.20
CA GLU A 54 -15.35 -8.64 6.57
C GLU A 54 -14.20 -7.61 6.72
N PRO A 55 -14.43 -6.49 7.42
CA PRO A 55 -13.52 -5.32 7.42
C PRO A 55 -12.06 -5.63 7.74
N LEU A 56 -11.81 -6.34 8.85
CA LEU A 56 -10.43 -6.60 9.28
C LEU A 56 -9.75 -7.68 8.45
N SER A 57 -10.49 -8.69 7.98
CA SER A 57 -9.94 -9.66 7.03
C SER A 57 -9.58 -8.99 5.69
N THR A 58 -10.41 -8.04 5.23
CA THR A 58 -10.11 -7.20 4.06
C THR A 58 -8.83 -6.38 4.26
N LEU A 59 -8.64 -5.79 5.44
CA LEU A 59 -7.41 -5.05 5.76
C LEU A 59 -6.17 -5.95 5.69
N ALA A 60 -6.26 -7.17 6.24
CA ALA A 60 -5.16 -8.14 6.14
C ALA A 60 -4.82 -8.48 4.68
N LEU A 61 -5.84 -8.65 3.82
CA LEU A 61 -5.66 -8.88 2.40
C LEU A 61 -4.98 -7.69 1.70
N VAL A 62 -5.37 -6.46 2.03
CA VAL A 62 -4.73 -5.24 1.52
C VAL A 62 -3.27 -5.17 1.97
N ILE A 63 -2.97 -5.46 3.24
CA ILE A 63 -1.58 -5.47 3.75
C ILE A 63 -0.73 -6.52 3.03
N LEU A 64 -1.25 -7.71 2.76
CA LEU A 64 -0.55 -8.73 1.98
C LEU A 64 -0.18 -8.20 0.59
N LEU A 65 -1.15 -7.63 -0.13
CA LEU A 65 -0.98 -7.23 -1.53
C LEU A 65 -0.19 -5.94 -1.71
N ASP A 66 -0.36 -4.98 -0.78
CA ASP A 66 0.30 -3.66 -0.89
C ASP A 66 1.60 -3.60 -0.09
N GLN A 67 1.59 -3.93 1.21
CA GLN A 67 2.76 -3.75 2.06
C GLN A 67 3.74 -4.92 1.96
N PHE A 68 3.28 -6.17 2.11
CA PHE A 68 4.16 -7.32 2.08
C PHE A 68 4.76 -7.58 0.70
N SER A 69 4.08 -7.22 -0.39
CA SER A 69 4.68 -7.26 -1.74
C SER A 69 5.99 -6.49 -1.79
N ARG A 70 6.06 -5.31 -1.15
CA ARG A 70 7.27 -4.46 -1.12
C ARG A 70 8.41 -5.08 -0.31
N ASN A 71 8.10 -5.84 0.74
CA ASN A 71 9.12 -6.54 1.52
C ASN A 71 9.56 -7.84 0.81
N ILE A 72 8.60 -8.65 0.31
CA ILE A 72 8.86 -9.95 -0.32
C ILE A 72 9.66 -9.81 -1.62
N TYR A 73 9.35 -8.78 -2.40
CA TYR A 73 9.92 -8.54 -3.73
C TYR A 73 10.72 -7.23 -3.80
N ARG A 74 11.45 -6.91 -2.74
CA ARG A 74 12.27 -5.70 -2.73
C ARG A 74 13.22 -5.67 -3.92
N ASP A 75 13.32 -4.50 -4.57
CA ASP A 75 14.12 -4.27 -5.77
C ASP A 75 13.66 -5.06 -7.02
N ASP A 76 12.47 -5.66 -7.00
CA ASP A 76 11.84 -6.32 -8.14
C ASP A 76 10.52 -5.60 -8.52
N LYS A 77 10.19 -5.58 -9.82
CA LYS A 77 8.92 -5.01 -10.32
C LYS A 77 7.67 -5.66 -9.71
N LYS A 78 7.79 -6.91 -9.27
CA LYS A 78 6.72 -7.64 -8.56
C LYS A 78 6.28 -6.95 -7.28
N ALA A 79 7.13 -6.10 -6.68
CA ALA A 79 6.79 -5.31 -5.51
C ALA A 79 5.57 -4.39 -5.73
N PHE A 80 5.26 -4.06 -7.00
CA PHE A 80 4.18 -3.15 -7.40
C PHE A 80 3.10 -3.83 -8.27
N GLU A 81 3.28 -5.09 -8.61
CA GLU A 81 2.44 -5.82 -9.57
C GLU A 81 0.99 -5.93 -9.09
N PHE A 82 0.78 -5.98 -7.78
CA PHE A 82 -0.52 -6.18 -7.16
C PHE A 82 -1.16 -4.90 -6.60
N ASP A 83 -0.53 -3.73 -6.81
CA ASP A 83 -1.06 -2.43 -6.37
C ASP A 83 -2.47 -2.18 -6.93
N HIS A 84 -2.72 -2.56 -8.20
CA HIS A 84 -4.05 -2.42 -8.81
C HIS A 84 -5.10 -3.30 -8.11
N LYS A 85 -4.77 -4.56 -7.80
CA LYS A 85 -5.69 -5.46 -7.08
C LYS A 85 -6.00 -4.93 -5.67
N ALA A 86 -4.98 -4.51 -4.92
CA ALA A 86 -5.17 -3.91 -3.60
C ALA A 86 -6.10 -2.68 -3.67
N ARG A 87 -5.92 -1.82 -4.66
CA ARG A 87 -6.75 -0.63 -4.87
C ARG A 87 -8.22 -0.97 -5.17
N LEU A 88 -8.50 -1.99 -5.97
CA LEU A 88 -9.88 -2.43 -6.23
C LEU A 88 -10.56 -2.91 -4.94
N ILE A 89 -9.86 -3.70 -4.13
CA ILE A 89 -10.35 -4.16 -2.82
C ILE A 89 -10.66 -2.96 -1.91
N VAL A 90 -9.79 -1.92 -1.92
CA VAL A 90 -10.03 -0.68 -1.15
C VAL A 90 -11.27 0.07 -1.64
N ASN A 91 -11.52 0.13 -2.97
CA ASN A 91 -12.75 0.73 -3.48
C ASN A 91 -14.00 0.06 -2.90
N ASP A 92 -14.03 -1.28 -2.88
CA ASP A 92 -15.15 -2.04 -2.35
C ASP A 92 -15.27 -1.89 -0.83
N ALA A 93 -14.14 -1.88 -0.11
CA ALA A 93 -14.13 -1.64 1.34
C ALA A 93 -14.68 -0.26 1.72
N VAL A 94 -14.31 0.79 0.97
CA VAL A 94 -14.82 2.15 1.17
C VAL A 94 -16.30 2.21 0.86
N TYR A 95 -16.74 1.61 -0.25
CA TYR A 95 -18.15 1.56 -0.64
C TYR A 95 -19.03 0.86 0.40
N ASN A 96 -18.51 -0.22 1.01
CA ASN A 96 -19.20 -1.00 2.04
C ASN A 96 -19.13 -0.37 3.45
N GLY A 97 -18.50 0.82 3.61
CA GLY A 97 -18.41 1.51 4.91
C GLY A 97 -17.46 0.83 5.90
N TYR A 98 -16.47 0.07 5.43
CA TYR A 98 -15.56 -0.68 6.31
C TYR A 98 -14.66 0.23 7.14
N LEU A 99 -14.37 1.43 6.65
CA LEU A 99 -13.57 2.41 7.40
C LEU A 99 -14.19 2.79 8.74
N ASP A 100 -15.52 2.78 8.84
CA ASP A 100 -16.24 3.10 10.09
C ASP A 100 -16.02 2.05 11.19
N LYS A 101 -15.54 0.85 10.81
CA LYS A 101 -15.29 -0.29 11.71
C LYS A 101 -13.81 -0.50 12.03
N MET A 102 -12.98 0.48 11.70
CA MET A 102 -11.53 0.45 11.85
C MET A 102 -11.05 1.59 12.76
N ASP A 103 -9.95 1.36 13.46
CA ASP A 103 -9.23 2.44 14.15
C ASP A 103 -8.43 3.30 13.14
N GLU A 104 -7.86 4.41 13.62
CA GLU A 104 -7.12 5.37 12.78
C GLU A 104 -5.87 4.78 12.12
N TYR A 105 -5.17 3.86 12.77
CA TYR A 105 -4.00 3.18 12.20
C TYR A 105 -4.39 2.19 11.11
N GLN A 106 -5.47 1.45 11.32
CA GLN A 106 -6.03 0.50 10.35
C GLN A 106 -6.55 1.24 9.11
N ARG A 107 -7.25 2.37 9.29
CA ARG A 107 -7.72 3.25 8.19
C ARG A 107 -6.55 3.77 7.37
N PHE A 108 -5.46 4.18 8.01
CA PHE A 108 -4.27 4.64 7.31
C PHE A 108 -3.75 3.58 6.34
N PHE A 109 -3.54 2.34 6.80
CA PHE A 109 -3.06 1.26 5.91
C PHE A 109 -4.09 0.84 4.88
N MET A 110 -5.38 0.87 5.19
CA MET A 110 -6.45 0.60 4.22
C MET A 110 -6.43 1.62 3.07
N LEU A 111 -6.09 2.88 3.31
CA LEU A 111 -6.11 3.94 2.31
C LEU A 111 -4.79 4.11 1.53
N LEU A 112 -3.69 3.50 1.98
CA LEU A 112 -2.39 3.62 1.31
C LEU A 112 -2.39 3.20 -0.18
N PRO A 113 -3.12 2.15 -0.62
CA PRO A 113 -3.15 1.79 -2.04
C PRO A 113 -3.60 2.91 -2.97
N TYR A 114 -4.44 3.85 -2.52
CA TYR A 114 -4.77 5.04 -3.30
C TYR A 114 -3.57 5.96 -3.52
N ILE A 115 -2.74 6.14 -2.49
CA ILE A 115 -1.53 6.98 -2.56
C ILE A 115 -0.41 6.26 -3.32
N HIS A 116 -0.42 4.94 -3.37
CA HIS A 116 0.54 4.16 -4.17
C HIS A 116 0.16 4.08 -5.65
N SER A 117 -1.04 4.49 -6.02
CA SER A 117 -1.49 4.56 -7.42
C SER A 117 -0.74 5.63 -8.21
N GLU A 118 -0.54 5.40 -9.51
CA GLU A 118 -0.02 6.41 -10.44
C GLU A 118 -1.16 7.15 -11.17
N GLU A 119 -2.42 6.90 -10.78
CA GLU A 119 -3.61 7.57 -11.28
C GLU A 119 -4.02 8.72 -10.35
N ILE A 120 -4.03 9.95 -10.86
CA ILE A 120 -4.32 11.16 -10.05
C ILE A 120 -5.72 11.12 -9.39
N ILE A 121 -6.68 10.45 -10.01
CA ILE A 121 -8.04 10.31 -9.48
C ILE A 121 -8.07 9.55 -8.14
N ASP A 122 -7.14 8.62 -7.94
CA ASP A 122 -7.05 7.88 -6.69
C ASP A 122 -6.48 8.75 -5.57
N HIS A 123 -5.53 9.62 -5.87
CA HIS A 123 -5.05 10.62 -4.92
C HIS A 123 -6.17 11.59 -4.52
N ASP A 124 -7.01 12.02 -5.46
CA ASP A 124 -8.16 12.88 -5.15
C ASP A 124 -9.18 12.16 -4.25
N ARG A 125 -9.38 10.85 -4.44
CA ARG A 125 -10.20 10.02 -3.55
C ARG A 125 -9.58 9.92 -2.15
N ALA A 126 -8.28 9.65 -2.08
CA ALA A 126 -7.54 9.57 -0.82
C ALA A 126 -7.71 10.87 -0.01
N TYR A 127 -7.56 12.04 -0.63
CA TYR A 127 -7.73 13.32 0.07
C TYR A 127 -9.14 13.56 0.61
N LYS A 128 -10.17 13.14 -0.11
CA LYS A 128 -11.56 13.23 0.39
C LYS A 128 -11.77 12.38 1.64
N LEU A 129 -11.08 11.25 1.73
CA LEU A 129 -11.18 10.34 2.86
C LEU A 129 -10.23 10.71 4.01
N LEU A 130 -9.11 11.40 3.72
CA LEU A 130 -8.11 11.80 4.70
C LEU A 130 -8.74 12.62 5.83
N ASP A 131 -9.42 13.71 5.48
CA ASP A 131 -9.97 14.65 6.45
C ASP A 131 -11.16 14.03 7.23
N ASN A 132 -11.89 13.06 6.62
CA ASN A 132 -13.03 12.41 7.24
C ASN A 132 -12.64 11.26 8.19
N TYR A 133 -11.59 10.52 7.86
CA TYR A 133 -11.28 9.24 8.51
C TYR A 133 -9.95 9.21 9.24
N LEU A 134 -9.06 10.18 9.00
CA LEU A 134 -7.73 10.23 9.59
C LEU A 134 -7.47 11.54 10.37
N SER A 135 -8.46 12.42 10.52
CA SER A 135 -8.32 13.68 11.29
C SER A 135 -7.88 13.44 12.73
N ASP A 136 -8.29 12.31 13.33
CA ASP A 136 -7.97 11.92 14.69
C ASP A 136 -6.67 11.14 14.81
N HIS A 137 -6.02 10.81 13.67
CA HIS A 137 -4.75 10.08 13.69
C HIS A 137 -3.64 10.94 14.33
N PRO A 138 -2.85 10.41 15.29
CA PRO A 138 -1.79 11.17 15.97
C PRO A 138 -0.81 11.87 15.03
N ASN A 139 -0.53 11.25 13.87
CA ASN A 139 0.39 11.77 12.85
C ASN A 139 -0.37 12.37 11.64
N TYR A 140 -1.57 12.91 11.82
CA TYR A 140 -2.38 13.44 10.72
C TYR A 140 -1.63 14.45 9.85
N VAL A 141 -0.90 15.38 10.47
CA VAL A 141 -0.15 16.44 9.77
C VAL A 141 0.95 15.84 8.89
N GLU A 142 1.68 14.87 9.41
CA GLU A 142 2.75 14.15 8.72
C GLU A 142 2.18 13.31 7.56
N ILE A 143 1.07 12.62 7.80
CA ILE A 143 0.35 11.85 6.76
C ILE A 143 -0.07 12.78 5.62
N LYS A 144 -0.69 13.91 5.95
CA LYS A 144 -1.14 14.89 4.96
C LYS A 144 0.03 15.46 4.14
N LYS A 145 1.17 15.73 4.78
CA LYS A 145 2.39 16.16 4.10
C LYS A 145 2.93 15.06 3.19
N PHE A 146 3.04 13.84 3.68
CA PHE A 146 3.52 12.68 2.92
C PHE A 146 2.64 12.44 1.68
N TRP A 147 1.32 12.45 1.82
CA TRP A 147 0.40 12.27 0.69
C TRP A 147 0.53 13.41 -0.33
N LYS A 148 0.73 14.65 0.13
CA LYS A 148 0.97 15.79 -0.75
C LYS A 148 2.23 15.62 -1.60
N GLU A 149 3.32 15.15 -1.02
CA GLU A 149 4.57 14.90 -1.73
C GLU A 149 4.40 13.82 -2.80
N HIS A 150 3.69 12.72 -2.48
CA HIS A 150 3.35 11.66 -3.42
C HIS A 150 2.50 12.19 -4.58
N THR A 151 1.45 12.95 -4.26
CA THR A 151 0.55 13.54 -5.27
C THR A 151 1.29 14.52 -6.19
N LEU A 152 2.23 15.31 -5.66
CA LEU A 152 3.05 16.22 -6.47
C LEU A 152 3.93 15.45 -7.46
N ALA A 153 4.47 14.29 -7.07
CA ALA A 153 5.24 13.44 -7.98
C ALA A 153 4.36 12.96 -9.15
N ILE A 154 3.13 12.49 -8.87
CA ILE A 154 2.20 12.04 -9.90
C ILE A 154 1.76 13.21 -10.81
N LYS A 155 1.42 14.37 -10.24
CA LYS A 155 1.05 15.56 -11.03
C LYS A 155 2.17 16.01 -11.96
N ARG A 156 3.45 15.88 -11.54
CA ARG A 156 4.60 16.33 -12.30
C ARG A 156 5.10 15.33 -13.33
N PHE A 157 5.12 14.04 -12.97
CA PHE A 157 5.79 13.00 -13.75
C PHE A 157 4.83 11.94 -14.29
N HIS A 158 3.54 11.96 -13.92
CA HIS A 158 2.53 10.94 -14.21
C HIS A 158 2.93 9.53 -13.79
N ARG A 159 3.86 9.43 -12.85
CA ARG A 159 4.40 8.19 -12.28
C ARG A 159 5.29 8.49 -11.08
N TYR A 160 5.69 7.44 -10.35
CA TYR A 160 6.69 7.52 -9.31
C TYR A 160 8.11 7.35 -9.87
N PRO A 161 8.94 8.42 -9.97
CA PRO A 161 10.29 8.34 -10.55
C PRO A 161 11.22 7.34 -9.86
N HIS A 162 11.07 7.13 -8.54
CA HIS A 162 11.88 6.17 -7.78
C HIS A 162 11.65 4.71 -8.19
N ARG A 163 10.53 4.40 -8.87
CA ARG A 163 10.25 3.05 -9.42
C ARG A 163 10.94 2.82 -10.76
N ASN A 164 11.45 3.87 -11.43
CA ASN A 164 11.98 3.77 -12.80
C ASN A 164 13.09 2.75 -12.94
N ASN A 165 14.03 2.69 -11.99
CA ASN A 165 15.14 1.75 -12.04
C ASN A 165 14.70 0.27 -12.06
N ILE A 166 13.47 0.00 -11.61
CA ILE A 166 12.92 -1.34 -11.45
C ILE A 166 11.89 -1.63 -12.55
N THR A 167 11.05 -0.64 -12.90
CA THR A 167 9.87 -0.84 -13.77
C THR A 167 10.10 -0.44 -15.22
N VAL A 168 11.12 0.38 -15.52
CA VAL A 168 11.41 0.89 -16.86
C VAL A 168 12.60 0.16 -17.47
N SER A 169 12.38 -0.50 -18.61
CA SER A 169 13.47 -0.98 -19.44
C SER A 169 14.05 0.21 -20.22
N TYR A 170 15.28 0.62 -19.87
CA TYR A 170 15.98 1.73 -20.52
C TYR A 170 16.40 1.45 -21.97
N THR A 171 16.14 0.25 -22.52
CA THR A 171 16.55 -0.11 -23.88
C THR A 171 15.85 0.69 -24.98
N HIS A 172 14.80 1.46 -24.65
CA HIS A 172 14.03 2.24 -25.63
C HIS A 172 13.69 3.68 -25.21
N LEU A 173 14.23 4.17 -24.10
CA LEU A 173 14.01 5.55 -23.66
C LEU A 173 15.30 6.36 -23.88
N THR A 174 15.45 6.94 -25.06
CA THR A 174 16.20 8.17 -25.19
C THR A 174 15.44 9.23 -24.40
N LEU A 175 15.95 9.59 -23.23
CA LEU A 175 15.48 10.76 -22.50
C LEU A 175 15.62 11.97 -23.45
N PRO A 176 14.59 12.84 -23.58
CA PRO A 176 14.79 14.12 -24.22
C PRO A 176 15.85 14.85 -23.38
N THR A 177 17.03 15.03 -23.95
CA THR A 177 18.06 15.90 -23.43
C THR A 177 17.62 17.35 -23.66
N THR A 178 16.70 17.86 -22.87
CA THR A 178 16.50 19.29 -22.74
C THR A 178 17.37 19.77 -21.59
N PRO A 179 18.41 20.58 -21.88
CA PRO A 179 19.15 21.21 -20.81
C PRO A 179 18.21 22.16 -20.06
N TYR A 180 18.18 22.05 -18.78
CA TYR A 180 17.55 23.04 -17.93
C TYR A 180 18.30 24.37 -18.05
N VAL A 181 17.64 25.38 -18.60
CA VAL A 181 18.02 26.78 -18.48
C VAL A 181 17.25 27.36 -17.30
#